data_11667d67a42960aab7808b7a81d70246
#
_entry.id   11667d67a42960aab7808b7a81d70246
#
_cell.length_a   1.000
_cell.length_b   1.000
_cell.length_c   1.000
_cell.angle_alpha   90.00
_cell.angle_beta   90.00
_cell.angle_gamma   90.00
#
_symmetry.space_group_name_H-M   'P 1'
#
loop_
_entity.id
_entity.type
_entity.pdbx_description
1 polymer ?
#
loop_
_entity_poly.entity_id
_entity_poly.type
_entity_poly.pdbx_seq_one_letter_code
_entity_poly.pdbx_strand_id
1 'polypeptide(L)'
;RILRYKNAIIESAINKRKLKEKNYKIPKVIPIVLYTGKRKWQKLSIEDIEEKIEGYEEIKLGYDLVDTNEFTKQQLLEDNLITSKAMLIEKSQNKEELYQNIEDIISCKNKMEDFEYEQLEKIVKYELMGTDDKEIISKFIEKIKNREESENIMMNAARIINKEIRKQRREGREEGREEGMIFVAKKLKGKMHIKDISQITGLSEKEIEKL
;
A
#
# COMPACT_ATOMS: atom_id res chain seq x y z
N ARG A 1 -11.06 -18.88 8.46
CA ARG A 1 -11.95 -17.74 8.10
C ARG A 1 -12.66 -17.99 6.76
N ILE A 2 -11.95 -18.36 5.70
CA ILE A 2 -12.52 -18.58 4.35
C ILE A 2 -13.67 -19.60 4.39
N LEU A 3 -13.48 -20.74 5.06
CA LEU A 3 -14.52 -21.78 5.20
C LEU A 3 -15.77 -21.21 5.89
N ARG A 4 -15.61 -20.44 6.96
CA ARG A 4 -16.72 -19.80 7.67
C ARG A 4 -17.51 -18.85 6.76
N TYR A 5 -16.82 -18.01 5.99
CA TYR A 5 -17.48 -17.09 5.04
C TYR A 5 -18.19 -17.87 3.92
N LYS A 6 -17.53 -18.90 3.37
CA LYS A 6 -18.12 -19.75 2.34
C LYS A 6 -19.43 -20.38 2.82
N ASN A 7 -19.43 -20.96 4.03
CA ASN A 7 -20.63 -21.57 4.61
C ASN A 7 -21.73 -20.53 4.86
N ALA A 8 -21.41 -19.37 5.42
CA ALA A 8 -22.39 -18.30 5.65
C ALA A 8 -23.05 -17.81 4.35
N ILE A 9 -22.27 -17.66 3.27
CA ILE A 9 -22.79 -17.28 1.96
C ILE A 9 -23.70 -18.37 1.40
N ILE A 10 -23.29 -19.65 1.47
CA ILE A 10 -24.11 -20.76 1.02
C ILE A 10 -25.42 -20.80 1.80
N GLU A 11 -25.37 -20.72 3.14
CA GLU A 11 -26.56 -20.72 4.00
C GLU A 11 -27.52 -19.59 3.67
N SER A 12 -26.99 -18.38 3.41
CA SER A 12 -27.82 -17.22 3.05
C SER A 12 -28.50 -17.35 1.67
N ALA A 13 -27.84 -18.05 0.74
CA ALA A 13 -28.32 -18.24 -0.62
C ALA A 13 -29.27 -19.45 -0.79
N ILE A 14 -29.29 -20.36 0.17
CA ILE A 14 -30.16 -21.55 0.11
C ILE A 14 -31.63 -21.16 0.27
N ASN A 15 -32.44 -21.47 -0.74
CA ASN A 15 -33.88 -21.40 -0.62
C ASN A 15 -34.42 -22.70 0.04
N LYS A 16 -34.68 -22.64 1.37
CA LYS A 16 -35.11 -23.77 2.17
C LYS A 16 -36.41 -24.45 1.63
N ARG A 17 -37.27 -23.69 0.93
CA ARG A 17 -38.50 -24.23 0.34
C ARG A 17 -38.22 -25.09 -0.90
N LYS A 18 -37.14 -24.79 -1.62
CA LYS A 18 -36.73 -25.49 -2.85
C LYS A 18 -35.75 -26.64 -2.63
N LEU A 19 -35.23 -26.84 -1.42
CA LEU A 19 -34.26 -27.89 -1.13
C LEU A 19 -34.77 -29.31 -1.49
N LYS A 20 -36.07 -29.50 -1.52
CA LYS A 20 -36.68 -30.81 -1.88
C LYS A 20 -36.92 -30.99 -3.38
N GLU A 21 -36.71 -29.97 -4.20
CA GLU A 21 -36.84 -30.04 -5.65
C GLU A 21 -35.67 -30.82 -6.25
N LYS A 22 -35.97 -31.80 -7.10
CA LYS A 22 -34.98 -32.77 -7.66
C LYS A 22 -33.83 -32.06 -8.43
N ASN A 23 -34.06 -30.88 -8.98
CA ASN A 23 -33.11 -30.13 -9.80
C ASN A 23 -32.54 -28.90 -9.07
N TYR A 24 -32.81 -28.67 -7.79
CA TYR A 24 -32.29 -27.56 -7.06
C TYR A 24 -30.78 -27.72 -6.84
N LYS A 25 -30.01 -26.67 -7.22
CA LYS A 25 -28.57 -26.65 -7.06
C LYS A 25 -28.18 -25.56 -6.06
N ILE A 26 -27.29 -25.91 -5.14
CA ILE A 26 -26.67 -24.95 -4.21
C ILE A 26 -25.65 -24.13 -5.01
N PRO A 27 -25.62 -22.79 -4.84
CA PRO A 27 -24.68 -21.95 -5.54
C PRO A 27 -23.23 -22.30 -5.16
N LYS A 28 -22.35 -22.32 -6.17
CA LYS A 28 -20.91 -22.48 -5.96
C LYS A 28 -20.33 -21.17 -5.48
N VAL A 29 -19.65 -21.18 -4.34
CA VAL A 29 -18.89 -20.04 -3.81
C VAL A 29 -17.41 -20.27 -4.10
N ILE A 30 -16.80 -19.33 -4.82
CA ILE A 30 -15.37 -19.33 -5.17
C ILE A 30 -14.70 -18.26 -4.31
N PRO A 31 -13.90 -18.63 -3.31
CA PRO A 31 -13.15 -17.67 -2.52
C PRO A 31 -11.97 -17.15 -3.33
N ILE A 32 -11.80 -15.83 -3.36
CA ILE A 32 -10.64 -15.15 -3.93
C ILE A 32 -9.97 -14.37 -2.79
N VAL A 33 -8.67 -14.55 -2.61
CA VAL A 33 -7.86 -13.82 -1.64
C VAL A 33 -6.97 -12.85 -2.38
N LEU A 34 -7.17 -11.56 -2.17
CA LEU A 34 -6.25 -10.52 -2.60
C LEU A 34 -5.23 -10.30 -1.48
N TYR A 35 -3.96 -10.46 -1.81
CA TYR A 35 -2.86 -10.25 -0.89
C TYR A 35 -2.01 -9.06 -1.32
N THR A 36 -1.92 -8.05 -0.47
CA THR A 36 -1.17 -6.80 -0.68
C THR A 36 0.05 -6.68 0.24
N GLY A 37 0.38 -7.74 0.98
CA GLY A 37 1.48 -7.73 1.94
C GLY A 37 2.86 -7.71 1.27
N LYS A 38 3.86 -7.20 1.99
CA LYS A 38 5.25 -7.04 1.49
C LYS A 38 6.03 -8.34 1.32
N ARG A 39 5.62 -9.40 2.00
CA ARG A 39 6.30 -10.71 1.94
C ARG A 39 5.52 -11.65 1.02
N LYS A 40 6.21 -12.53 0.31
CA LYS A 40 5.55 -13.56 -0.48
C LYS A 40 4.57 -14.34 0.39
N TRP A 41 3.34 -14.49 -0.11
CA TRP A 41 2.32 -15.29 0.59
C TRP A 41 2.69 -16.77 0.55
N GLN A 42 2.74 -17.38 1.72
CA GLN A 42 2.84 -18.83 1.83
C GLN A 42 1.40 -19.40 1.87
N LYS A 43 0.97 -19.94 0.74
CA LYS A 43 -0.36 -20.55 0.63
C LYS A 43 -0.40 -21.82 1.49
N LEU A 44 -1.14 -21.75 2.61
CA LEU A 44 -1.44 -22.90 3.42
C LEU A 44 -2.75 -23.52 2.96
N SER A 45 -2.77 -24.84 2.81
CA SER A 45 -3.95 -25.64 2.59
C SER A 45 -4.57 -26.08 3.94
N ILE A 46 -5.84 -26.38 3.98
CA ILE A 46 -6.43 -27.03 5.15
C ILE A 46 -5.76 -28.39 5.39
N GLU A 47 -5.42 -29.10 4.34
CA GLU A 47 -4.71 -30.37 4.35
C GLU A 47 -3.38 -30.33 5.11
N ASP A 48 -2.75 -29.11 5.20
CA ASP A 48 -1.49 -28.91 5.95
C ASP A 48 -1.70 -28.80 7.47
N ILE A 49 -2.92 -28.53 7.93
CA ILE A 49 -3.26 -28.26 9.33
C ILE A 49 -4.34 -29.17 9.88
N GLU A 50 -4.97 -30.00 9.06
CA GLU A 50 -5.99 -30.96 9.47
C GLU A 50 -5.35 -32.25 9.99
N GLU A 51 -5.88 -32.77 11.10
CA GLU A 51 -5.47 -34.06 11.62
C GLU A 51 -5.95 -35.16 10.67
N LYS A 52 -5.03 -36.02 10.21
CA LYS A 52 -5.32 -37.09 9.26
C LYS A 52 -5.89 -38.29 10.01
N ILE A 53 -7.10 -38.69 9.64
CA ILE A 53 -7.76 -39.90 10.16
C ILE A 53 -7.84 -40.92 9.04
N GLU A 54 -7.26 -42.10 9.27
CA GLU A 54 -7.24 -43.17 8.28
C GLU A 54 -8.68 -43.60 7.86
N GLY A 55 -8.92 -43.64 6.54
CA GLY A 55 -10.23 -44.01 5.98
C GLY A 55 -11.20 -42.82 5.80
N TYR A 56 -10.81 -41.60 6.15
CA TYR A 56 -11.61 -40.40 5.91
C TYR A 56 -10.94 -39.47 4.90
N GLU A 57 -11.73 -38.89 3.99
CA GLU A 57 -11.25 -37.91 3.03
C GLU A 57 -11.08 -36.54 3.71
N GLU A 58 -10.01 -35.84 3.35
CA GLU A 58 -9.70 -34.50 3.81
C GLU A 58 -10.67 -33.46 3.21
N ILE A 59 -10.94 -32.39 3.95
CA ILE A 59 -11.75 -31.25 3.46
C ILE A 59 -10.96 -30.47 2.42
N LYS A 60 -11.33 -30.55 1.14
CA LYS A 60 -10.73 -29.74 0.08
C LYS A 60 -11.29 -28.32 0.09
N LEU A 61 -10.56 -27.37 0.65
CA LEU A 61 -10.88 -25.96 0.58
C LEU A 61 -9.91 -25.25 -0.35
N GLY A 62 -10.28 -25.14 -1.62
CA GLY A 62 -9.56 -24.31 -2.57
C GLY A 62 -9.94 -22.83 -2.45
N TYR A 63 -8.97 -21.95 -2.65
CA TYR A 63 -9.18 -20.54 -2.89
C TYR A 63 -8.19 -20.06 -3.96
N ASP A 64 -8.61 -19.06 -4.72
CA ASP A 64 -7.72 -18.41 -5.68
C ASP A 64 -6.96 -17.31 -4.96
N LEU A 65 -5.64 -17.25 -5.17
CA LEU A 65 -4.77 -16.24 -4.60
C LEU A 65 -4.36 -15.26 -5.70
N VAL A 66 -4.59 -13.99 -5.45
CA VAL A 66 -4.04 -12.89 -6.23
C VAL A 66 -3.00 -12.20 -5.35
N ASP A 67 -1.73 -12.50 -5.57
CA ASP A 67 -0.61 -11.85 -4.88
C ASP A 67 -0.16 -10.65 -5.70
N THR A 68 -0.31 -9.44 -5.17
CA THR A 68 0.07 -8.21 -5.88
C THR A 68 1.57 -8.16 -6.18
N ASN A 69 2.40 -8.94 -5.48
CA ASN A 69 3.84 -9.02 -5.72
C ASN A 69 4.18 -9.73 -7.04
N GLU A 70 3.26 -10.50 -7.61
CA GLU A 70 3.45 -11.19 -8.90
C GLU A 70 3.30 -10.25 -10.10
N PHE A 71 2.73 -9.05 -9.90
CA PHE A 71 2.51 -8.07 -10.97
C PHE A 71 3.58 -6.99 -10.94
N THR A 72 4.12 -6.66 -12.10
CA THR A 72 5.00 -5.50 -12.26
C THR A 72 4.20 -4.20 -12.27
N LYS A 73 4.86 -3.08 -11.94
CA LYS A 73 4.26 -1.74 -12.04
C LYS A 73 3.71 -1.47 -13.44
N GLN A 74 4.45 -1.85 -14.47
CA GLN A 74 4.05 -1.64 -15.86
C GLN A 74 2.77 -2.41 -16.20
N GLN A 75 2.67 -3.69 -15.82
CA GLN A 75 1.46 -4.48 -16.01
C GLN A 75 0.24 -3.85 -15.36
N LEU A 76 0.39 -3.36 -14.11
CA LEU A 76 -0.70 -2.71 -13.39
C LEU A 76 -1.09 -1.33 -13.98
N LEU A 77 -0.14 -0.63 -14.60
CA LEU A 77 -0.41 0.62 -15.30
C LEU A 77 -1.08 0.42 -16.67
N GLU A 78 -0.65 -0.60 -17.41
CA GLU A 78 -1.18 -0.89 -18.74
C GLU A 78 -2.59 -1.51 -18.71
N ASP A 79 -2.92 -2.21 -17.64
CA ASP A 79 -4.26 -2.76 -17.43
C ASP A 79 -5.28 -1.64 -17.19
N ASN A 80 -6.41 -1.68 -17.90
CA ASN A 80 -7.45 -0.65 -17.82
C ASN A 80 -8.36 -0.78 -16.60
N LEU A 81 -8.22 -1.84 -15.80
CA LEU A 81 -9.08 -2.07 -14.64
C LEU A 81 -8.72 -1.18 -13.46
N ILE A 82 -9.71 -0.60 -12.83
CA ILE A 82 -9.55 0.18 -11.59
C ILE A 82 -8.93 -0.65 -10.46
N THR A 83 -9.19 -1.97 -10.43
CA THR A 83 -8.58 -2.89 -9.46
C THR A 83 -7.06 -2.94 -9.60
N SER A 84 -6.52 -2.91 -10.81
CA SER A 84 -5.07 -2.87 -11.07
C SER A 84 -4.45 -1.57 -10.60
N LYS A 85 -5.17 -0.44 -10.74
CA LYS A 85 -4.75 0.85 -10.19
C LYS A 85 -4.74 0.84 -8.66
N ALA A 86 -5.80 0.27 -8.05
CA ALA A 86 -5.85 0.09 -6.60
C ALA A 86 -4.69 -0.79 -6.10
N MET A 87 -4.40 -1.91 -6.77
CA MET A 87 -3.26 -2.77 -6.43
C MET A 87 -1.92 -2.02 -6.51
N LEU A 88 -1.74 -1.16 -7.50
CA LEU A 88 -0.52 -0.37 -7.65
C LEU A 88 -0.36 0.66 -6.51
N ILE A 89 -1.44 1.30 -6.10
CA ILE A 89 -1.47 2.24 -4.97
C ILE A 89 -1.12 1.50 -3.66
N GLU A 90 -1.81 0.41 -3.36
CA GLU A 90 -1.62 -0.44 -2.18
C GLU A 90 -0.20 -1.05 -2.08
N LYS A 91 0.45 -1.28 -3.22
CA LYS A 91 1.79 -1.86 -3.30
C LYS A 91 2.89 -0.87 -2.89
N SER A 92 2.58 0.41 -2.75
CA SER A 92 3.54 1.47 -2.44
C SER A 92 4.20 1.23 -1.07
N GLN A 93 5.53 1.32 -1.01
CA GLN A 93 6.31 1.03 0.20
C GLN A 93 6.45 2.24 1.13
N ASN A 94 6.33 3.44 0.57
CA ASN A 94 6.50 4.73 1.24
C ASN A 94 5.67 5.81 0.54
N LYS A 95 5.61 7.00 1.14
CA LYS A 95 4.83 8.14 0.61
C LYS A 95 5.30 8.60 -0.76
N GLU A 96 6.61 8.60 -1.00
CA GLU A 96 7.18 9.02 -2.27
C GLU A 96 6.73 8.11 -3.41
N GLU A 97 6.78 6.82 -3.18
CA GLU A 97 6.33 5.82 -4.15
C GLU A 97 4.82 5.89 -4.35
N LEU A 98 4.04 6.11 -3.28
CA LEU A 98 2.59 6.30 -3.35
C LEU A 98 2.24 7.48 -4.24
N TYR A 99 2.86 8.65 -4.02
CA TYR A 99 2.63 9.84 -4.83
C TYR A 99 3.03 9.63 -6.29
N GLN A 100 4.17 8.97 -6.51
CA GLN A 100 4.62 8.64 -7.86
C GLN A 100 3.66 7.69 -8.57
N ASN A 101 3.17 6.66 -7.87
CA ASN A 101 2.21 5.71 -8.44
C ASN A 101 0.88 6.37 -8.79
N ILE A 102 0.36 7.26 -7.92
CA ILE A 102 -0.85 8.04 -8.20
C ILE A 102 -0.63 8.93 -9.43
N GLU A 103 0.51 9.61 -9.53
CA GLU A 103 0.86 10.46 -10.65
C GLU A 103 0.93 9.67 -11.97
N ASP A 104 1.58 8.51 -11.94
CA ASP A 104 1.72 7.64 -13.10
C ASP A 104 0.36 7.10 -13.58
N ILE A 105 -0.54 6.78 -12.63
CA ILE A 105 -1.92 6.35 -12.95
C ILE A 105 -2.69 7.48 -13.64
N ILE A 106 -2.63 8.71 -13.09
CA ILE A 106 -3.34 9.87 -13.65
C ILE A 106 -2.76 10.24 -15.03
N SER A 107 -1.44 10.08 -15.20
CA SER A 107 -0.72 10.40 -16.43
C SER A 107 -0.85 9.33 -17.50
N CYS A 108 -1.29 8.13 -17.13
CA CYS A 108 -1.43 7.02 -18.05
C CYS A 108 -2.53 7.34 -19.09
N LYS A 109 -2.18 7.21 -20.38
CA LYS A 109 -3.11 7.47 -21.50
C LYS A 109 -4.24 6.46 -21.64
N ASN A 110 -4.31 5.48 -20.76
CA ASN A 110 -5.36 4.47 -20.75
C ASN A 110 -6.69 5.14 -20.39
N LYS A 111 -7.68 5.00 -21.27
CA LYS A 111 -9.01 5.55 -21.07
C LYS A 111 -9.73 4.72 -20.03
N MET A 112 -9.77 5.22 -18.80
CA MET A 112 -10.75 4.77 -17.81
C MET A 112 -12.11 5.41 -18.10
N GLU A 113 -13.19 4.74 -17.75
CA GLU A 113 -14.53 5.30 -17.82
C GLU A 113 -14.77 6.28 -16.67
N ASP A 114 -15.79 7.14 -16.80
CA ASP A 114 -16.12 8.15 -15.78
C ASP A 114 -16.34 7.56 -14.40
N PHE A 115 -17.01 6.42 -14.33
CA PHE A 115 -17.21 5.66 -13.10
C PHE A 115 -15.88 5.22 -12.44
N GLU A 116 -14.90 4.80 -13.23
CA GLU A 116 -13.60 4.35 -12.73
C GLU A 116 -12.78 5.51 -12.15
N TYR A 117 -12.89 6.69 -12.75
CA TYR A 117 -12.28 7.90 -12.19
C TYR A 117 -12.89 8.31 -10.86
N GLU A 118 -14.22 8.16 -10.68
CA GLU A 118 -14.87 8.39 -9.39
C GLU A 118 -14.37 7.38 -8.32
N GLN A 119 -14.14 6.13 -8.72
CA GLN A 119 -13.57 5.14 -7.81
C GLN A 119 -12.11 5.47 -7.48
N LEU A 120 -11.30 5.88 -8.46
CA LEU A 120 -9.92 6.31 -8.24
C LEU A 120 -9.85 7.49 -7.25
N GLU A 121 -10.73 8.48 -7.39
CA GLU A 121 -10.82 9.61 -6.45
C GLU A 121 -11.06 9.11 -5.00
N LYS A 122 -11.95 8.14 -4.82
CA LYS A 122 -12.24 7.55 -3.49
C LYS A 122 -11.04 6.79 -2.94
N ILE A 123 -10.35 6.00 -3.76
CA ILE A 123 -9.16 5.24 -3.38
C ILE A 123 -8.05 6.21 -2.96
N VAL A 124 -7.75 7.22 -3.78
CA VAL A 124 -6.72 8.22 -3.48
C VAL A 124 -7.05 8.98 -2.19
N LYS A 125 -8.31 9.38 -1.99
CA LYS A 125 -8.72 10.02 -0.73
C LYS A 125 -8.51 9.10 0.48
N TYR A 126 -8.87 7.83 0.36
CA TYR A 126 -8.73 6.86 1.45
C TYR A 126 -7.27 6.64 1.83
N GLU A 127 -6.41 6.39 0.83
CA GLU A 127 -4.98 6.14 1.06
C GLU A 127 -4.23 7.35 1.64
N LEU A 128 -4.67 8.55 1.28
CA LEU A 128 -4.06 9.79 1.77
C LEU A 128 -4.73 10.35 3.04
N MET A 129 -5.77 9.70 3.57
CA MET A 129 -6.53 10.17 4.75
C MET A 129 -5.71 10.32 6.03
N GLY A 130 -4.58 9.65 6.15
CA GLY A 130 -3.66 9.73 7.31
C GLY A 130 -2.50 10.70 7.11
N THR A 131 -2.46 11.42 5.99
CA THR A 131 -1.38 12.35 5.69
C THR A 131 -1.79 13.78 5.99
N ASP A 132 -0.87 14.60 6.53
CA ASP A 132 -1.11 16.04 6.76
C ASP A 132 -1.07 16.87 5.46
N ASP A 133 -0.88 16.20 4.32
CA ASP A 133 -0.62 16.82 3.01
C ASP A 133 -1.92 17.19 2.27
N LYS A 134 -2.83 17.93 2.92
CA LYS A 134 -4.14 18.34 2.35
C LYS A 134 -4.02 19.03 0.97
N GLU A 135 -2.95 19.79 0.75
CA GLU A 135 -2.70 20.46 -0.52
C GLU A 135 -2.39 19.46 -1.64
N ILE A 136 -1.64 18.40 -1.35
CA ILE A 136 -1.31 17.35 -2.32
C ILE A 136 -2.57 16.55 -2.67
N ILE A 137 -3.38 16.22 -1.67
CA ILE A 137 -4.67 15.52 -1.87
C ILE A 137 -5.57 16.33 -2.81
N SER A 138 -5.74 17.63 -2.53
CA SER A 138 -6.57 18.51 -3.35
C SER A 138 -6.09 18.55 -4.81
N LYS A 139 -4.78 18.60 -5.04
CA LYS A 139 -4.18 18.60 -6.38
C LYS A 139 -4.40 17.31 -7.14
N PHE A 140 -4.27 16.15 -6.48
CA PHE A 140 -4.56 14.87 -7.12
C PHE A 140 -6.04 14.75 -7.51
N ILE A 141 -6.94 15.18 -6.62
CA ILE A 141 -8.37 15.14 -6.88
C ILE A 141 -8.76 16.09 -8.02
N GLU A 142 -8.18 17.28 -8.04
CA GLU A 142 -8.40 18.24 -9.13
C GLU A 142 -7.90 17.67 -10.47
N LYS A 143 -6.74 17.02 -10.51
CA LYS A 143 -6.25 16.34 -11.71
C LYS A 143 -7.16 15.21 -12.19
N ILE A 144 -7.68 14.41 -11.26
CA ILE A 144 -8.62 13.32 -11.60
C ILE A 144 -9.90 13.91 -12.24
N LYS A 145 -10.36 15.07 -11.77
CA LYS A 145 -11.57 15.73 -12.26
C LYS A 145 -11.38 16.48 -13.57
N ASN A 146 -10.23 17.14 -13.74
CA ASN A 146 -9.95 18.02 -14.91
C ASN A 146 -9.14 17.28 -15.98
N ARG A 147 -9.75 16.28 -16.62
CA ARG A 147 -9.12 15.36 -17.57
C ARG A 147 -8.62 16.03 -18.86
N GLU A 148 -9.23 17.15 -19.28
CA GLU A 148 -8.96 17.82 -20.55
C GLU A 148 -7.85 18.87 -20.49
N GLU A 149 -7.53 19.42 -19.30
CA GLU A 149 -6.48 20.42 -19.11
C GLU A 149 -5.11 19.82 -18.72
N SER A 150 -4.97 18.50 -18.79
CA SER A 150 -3.96 17.74 -18.03
C SER A 150 -2.49 17.94 -18.45
N GLU A 151 -2.16 18.35 -19.67
CA GLU A 151 -0.75 18.40 -20.10
C GLU A 151 0.06 19.56 -19.47
N ASN A 152 -0.54 20.72 -19.27
CA ASN A 152 0.15 21.87 -18.65
C ASN A 152 0.13 21.84 -17.11
N ILE A 153 -0.92 21.28 -16.52
CA ILE A 153 -1.05 21.11 -15.08
C ILE A 153 -0.13 19.99 -14.59
N MET A 154 0.08 18.93 -15.38
CA MET A 154 0.98 17.83 -15.08
C MET A 154 2.44 18.26 -14.82
N MET A 155 3.00 19.12 -15.67
CA MET A 155 4.37 19.60 -15.46
C MET A 155 4.55 20.40 -14.17
N ASN A 156 3.56 21.18 -13.77
CA ASN A 156 3.64 22.00 -12.57
C ASN A 156 3.47 21.18 -11.28
N ALA A 157 2.59 20.19 -11.29
CA ALA A 157 2.37 19.36 -10.10
C ALA A 157 3.51 18.34 -9.86
N ALA A 158 4.05 17.72 -10.91
CA ALA A 158 5.27 16.90 -10.80
C ALA A 158 6.45 17.72 -10.23
N ARG A 159 6.55 19.01 -10.61
CA ARG A 159 7.54 19.94 -10.05
C ARG A 159 7.34 20.18 -8.55
N ILE A 160 6.08 20.36 -8.10
CA ILE A 160 5.77 20.63 -6.69
C ILE A 160 6.01 19.37 -5.84
N ILE A 161 5.54 18.20 -6.30
CA ILE A 161 5.77 16.92 -5.62
C ILE A 161 7.26 16.63 -5.51
N ASN A 162 8.01 16.74 -6.61
CA ASN A 162 9.46 16.55 -6.59
C ASN A 162 10.18 17.56 -5.68
N LYS A 163 9.67 18.79 -5.57
CA LYS A 163 10.20 19.80 -4.63
C LYS A 163 9.96 19.39 -3.18
N GLU A 164 8.76 18.89 -2.87
CA GLU A 164 8.41 18.46 -1.52
C GLU A 164 9.17 17.19 -1.11
N ILE A 165 9.27 16.19 -1.99
CA ILE A 165 10.10 14.99 -1.78
C ILE A 165 11.55 15.36 -1.52
N ARG A 166 12.12 16.31 -2.31
CA ARG A 166 13.50 16.79 -2.11
C ARG A 166 13.66 17.51 -0.78
N LYS A 167 12.66 18.29 -0.36
CA LYS A 167 12.64 18.99 0.93
C LYS A 167 12.63 17.98 2.08
N GLN A 168 11.71 17.01 2.08
CA GLN A 168 11.61 15.97 3.10
C GLN A 168 12.87 15.09 3.16
N ARG A 169 13.45 14.73 2.01
CA ARG A 169 14.74 14.01 1.98
C ARG A 169 15.88 14.82 2.56
N ARG A 170 15.89 16.15 2.36
CA ARG A 170 16.89 17.03 2.95
C ARG A 170 16.70 17.12 4.46
N GLU A 171 15.48 17.37 4.91
CA GLU A 171 15.11 17.45 6.33
C GLU A 171 15.43 16.13 7.05
N GLY A 172 15.02 14.99 6.52
CA GLY A 172 15.35 13.69 7.10
C GLY A 172 16.85 13.36 7.10
N ARG A 173 17.63 13.87 6.12
CA ARG A 173 19.10 13.74 6.16
C ARG A 173 19.72 14.65 7.22
N GLU A 174 19.21 15.87 7.38
CA GLU A 174 19.68 16.81 8.40
C GLU A 174 19.36 16.27 9.79
N GLU A 175 18.14 15.79 10.04
CA GLU A 175 17.73 15.14 11.30
C GLU A 175 18.58 13.89 11.60
N GLY A 176 18.71 12.99 10.64
CA GLY A 176 19.54 11.79 10.81
C GLY A 176 21.02 12.10 11.03
N ARG A 177 21.53 13.20 10.46
CA ARG A 177 22.90 13.68 10.73
C ARG A 177 23.04 14.24 12.14
N GLU A 178 22.07 15.04 12.58
CA GLU A 178 22.06 15.58 13.96
C GLU A 178 21.95 14.48 15.00
N GLU A 179 21.03 13.53 14.80
CA GLU A 179 20.91 12.36 15.67
C GLU A 179 22.19 11.53 15.71
N GLY A 180 22.81 11.31 14.55
CA GLY A 180 24.11 10.64 14.44
C GLY A 180 25.21 11.37 15.20
N MET A 181 25.30 12.68 15.08
CA MET A 181 26.27 13.50 15.82
C MET A 181 26.05 13.44 17.33
N ILE A 182 24.78 13.54 17.76
CA ILE A 182 24.40 13.41 19.19
C ILE A 182 24.77 12.01 19.72
N PHE A 183 24.47 10.96 18.93
CA PHE A 183 24.82 9.59 19.30
C PHE A 183 26.32 9.40 19.47
N VAL A 184 27.12 9.90 18.52
CA VAL A 184 28.59 9.85 18.60
C VAL A 184 29.10 10.63 19.81
N ALA A 185 28.60 11.86 20.04
CA ALA A 185 28.97 12.67 21.20
C ALA A 185 28.67 11.95 22.52
N LYS A 186 27.50 11.33 22.67
CA LYS A 186 27.13 10.50 23.84
C LYS A 186 28.11 9.34 24.06
N LYS A 187 28.54 8.66 22.99
CA LYS A 187 29.51 7.53 23.05
C LYS A 187 30.92 7.95 23.45
N LEU A 188 31.33 9.17 23.09
CA LEU A 188 32.67 9.71 23.37
C LEU A 188 32.71 10.46 24.68
N LYS A 189 31.60 10.93 25.22
CA LYS A 189 31.52 11.63 26.52
C LYS A 189 32.08 10.72 27.63
N GLY A 190 33.03 11.26 28.40
CA GLY A 190 33.78 10.52 29.44
C GLY A 190 34.97 9.71 28.93
N LYS A 191 35.23 9.67 27.59
CA LYS A 191 36.39 9.01 26.99
C LYS A 191 37.36 9.97 26.34
N MET A 192 36.93 11.17 25.98
CA MET A 192 37.70 12.22 25.33
C MET A 192 37.37 13.58 25.94
N HIS A 193 38.23 14.58 25.71
CA HIS A 193 37.96 15.94 26.12
C HIS A 193 36.82 16.55 25.32
N ILE A 194 35.96 17.37 25.95
CA ILE A 194 34.79 17.99 25.35
C ILE A 194 35.14 18.78 24.07
N LYS A 195 36.31 19.46 24.06
CA LYS A 195 36.81 20.17 22.87
C LYS A 195 37.05 19.25 21.67
N ASP A 196 37.61 18.06 21.90
CA ASP A 196 37.88 17.11 20.82
C ASP A 196 36.56 16.50 20.29
N ILE A 197 35.61 16.22 21.19
CA ILE A 197 34.26 15.77 20.80
C ILE A 197 33.55 16.84 19.97
N SER A 198 33.66 18.12 20.33
CA SER A 198 33.12 19.26 19.59
C SER A 198 33.70 19.32 18.17
N GLN A 199 35.03 19.16 18.03
CA GLN A 199 35.64 19.15 16.70
C GLN A 199 35.20 17.97 15.81
N ILE A 200 35.00 16.79 16.41
CA ILE A 200 34.57 15.59 15.67
C ILE A 200 33.11 15.66 15.25
N THR A 201 32.24 16.11 16.17
CA THR A 201 30.78 16.07 15.95
C THR A 201 30.22 17.38 15.40
N GLY A 202 30.93 18.49 15.54
CA GLY A 202 30.42 19.83 15.19
C GLY A 202 29.41 20.39 16.19
N LEU A 203 29.10 19.68 17.28
CA LEU A 203 28.26 20.17 18.35
C LEU A 203 29.04 21.14 19.24
N SER A 204 28.36 22.14 19.78
CA SER A 204 28.98 23.07 20.72
C SER A 204 29.30 22.38 22.04
N GLU A 205 30.33 22.89 22.76
CA GLU A 205 30.70 22.35 24.06
C GLU A 205 29.52 22.33 25.06
N LYS A 206 28.66 23.37 25.02
CA LYS A 206 27.46 23.47 25.84
C LYS A 206 26.39 22.40 25.53
N GLU A 207 26.28 22.03 24.27
CA GLU A 207 25.36 20.94 23.85
C GLU A 207 25.88 19.58 24.32
N ILE A 208 27.20 19.37 24.22
CA ILE A 208 27.86 18.13 24.67
C ILE A 208 27.76 17.98 26.20
N GLU A 209 27.87 19.08 26.95
CA GLU A 209 27.69 19.07 28.39
C GLU A 209 26.32 18.62 28.85
N LYS A 210 25.27 18.96 28.07
CA LYS A 210 23.88 18.63 28.36
C LYS A 210 23.45 17.21 27.97
N LEU A 211 24.26 16.52 27.13
CA LEU A 211 24.00 15.14 26.70
C LEU A 211 24.38 14.13 27.79
#